data_3f26a9706e60fb1de3a34967f5d3e61a
#
_entry.id   3f26a9706e60fb1de3a34967f5d3e61a
#
_cell.length_a   1.000
_cell.length_b   1.000
_cell.length_c   1.000
_cell.angle_alpha   90.00
_cell.angle_beta   90.00
_cell.angle_gamma   90.00
#
_symmetry.space_group_name_H-M   'P 1'
#
loop_
_entity.id
_entity.type
_entity.pdbx_description
1 polymer ?
#
loop_
_entity_poly.entity_id
_entity_poly.type
_entity_poly.pdbx_seq_one_letter_code
_entity_poly.pdbx_strand_id
1 'polypeptide(L)'
;CSSDLIKKKISKILVPLDGSKNSRRSLETAITLARSCGATITGIYSIYAPPHSEFKGIGSVEKAFNVKIKKWMDEAKTIAAQNGIVFTNKIVRGEIGYNIIKASHGKTKFDMIVMGSRGRSTTKEIFFGSVSNYVVHTSKIPVVIVK
;
A
#
# COMPACT_ATOMS: atom_id res chain seq x y z
N CYS A 1 -2.91 33.48 17.18
CA CYS A 1 -1.65 33.86 16.56
C CYS A 1 -1.23 32.83 15.50
N SER A 2 -0.94 33.26 14.29
CA SER A 2 -0.61 32.38 13.15
C SER A 2 0.66 31.55 13.35
N SER A 3 1.51 31.92 14.31
CA SER A 3 2.73 31.18 14.63
C SER A 3 2.47 29.81 15.28
N ASP A 4 1.29 29.61 15.86
CA ASP A 4 0.92 28.38 16.55
C ASP A 4 0.19 27.37 15.65
N LEU A 5 -0.05 27.72 14.41
CA LEU A 5 -0.72 26.81 13.48
C LEU A 5 0.22 25.75 12.93
N ILE A 6 -0.23 24.51 13.01
CA ILE A 6 0.48 23.40 12.40
C ILE A 6 0.35 23.52 10.89
N LYS A 7 1.49 23.71 10.22
CA LYS A 7 1.53 23.88 8.75
C LYS A 7 1.75 22.58 7.99
N LYS A 8 1.85 21.44 8.70
CA LYS A 8 2.07 20.14 8.06
C LYS A 8 0.83 19.71 7.30
N LYS A 9 1.00 19.43 6.01
CA LYS A 9 -0.07 19.00 5.12
C LYS A 9 0.17 17.55 4.70
N ILE A 10 -0.91 16.76 4.62
CA ILE A 10 -0.87 15.43 4.03
C ILE A 10 -0.95 15.59 2.51
N SER A 11 0.15 15.35 1.82
CA SER A 11 0.25 15.53 0.37
C SER A 11 0.43 14.23 -0.38
N LYS A 12 1.02 13.21 0.24
CA LYS A 12 1.32 11.92 -0.39
C LYS A 12 0.97 10.79 0.55
N ILE A 13 0.11 9.88 0.08
CA ILE A 13 -0.35 8.72 0.83
C ILE A 13 0.17 7.45 0.15
N LEU A 14 0.79 6.57 0.93
CA LEU A 14 1.25 5.25 0.48
C LEU A 14 0.20 4.20 0.87
N VAL A 15 -0.25 3.41 -0.11
CA VAL A 15 -1.28 2.41 0.11
C VAL A 15 -0.76 1.05 -0.37
N PRO A 16 -0.39 0.16 0.55
CA PRO A 16 -0.08 -1.22 0.20
C PRO A 16 -1.31 -1.96 -0.31
N LEU A 17 -1.17 -2.64 -1.43
CA LEU A 17 -2.26 -3.35 -2.10
C LEU A 17 -1.82 -4.78 -2.45
N ASP A 18 -2.70 -5.74 -2.24
CA ASP A 18 -2.44 -7.16 -2.52
C ASP A 18 -3.58 -7.85 -3.27
N GLY A 19 -4.58 -7.09 -3.70
CA GLY A 19 -5.76 -7.61 -4.39
C GLY A 19 -6.82 -8.18 -3.46
N SER A 20 -6.62 -8.17 -2.15
CA SER A 20 -7.63 -8.62 -1.19
C SER A 20 -8.76 -7.60 -1.03
N LYS A 21 -9.89 -8.05 -0.50
CA LYS A 21 -11.02 -7.16 -0.16
C LYS A 21 -10.59 -6.09 0.85
N ASN A 22 -9.73 -6.47 1.77
CA ASN A 22 -9.25 -5.57 2.80
C ASN A 22 -8.34 -4.48 2.23
N SER A 23 -7.48 -4.82 1.28
CA SER A 23 -6.67 -3.82 0.58
C SER A 23 -7.52 -2.88 -0.27
N ARG A 24 -8.61 -3.39 -0.85
CA ARG A 24 -9.55 -2.54 -1.57
C ARG A 24 -10.25 -1.54 -0.65
N ARG A 25 -10.66 -1.97 0.53
CA ARG A 25 -11.21 -1.08 1.55
C ARG A 25 -10.21 -0.01 1.98
N SER A 26 -8.94 -0.39 2.12
CA SER A 26 -7.89 0.57 2.46
C SER A 26 -7.67 1.60 1.35
N LEU A 27 -7.76 1.18 0.09
CA LEU A 27 -7.72 2.11 -1.04
C LEU A 27 -8.91 3.09 -1.02
N GLU A 28 -10.11 2.61 -0.77
CA GLU A 28 -11.30 3.46 -0.67
C GLU A 28 -11.18 4.48 0.46
N THR A 29 -10.67 4.05 1.60
CA THR A 29 -10.39 4.96 2.75
C THR A 29 -9.33 5.98 2.38
N ALA A 30 -8.26 5.55 1.73
CA ALA A 30 -7.20 6.44 1.28
C ALA A 30 -7.70 7.49 0.28
N ILE A 31 -8.59 7.09 -0.62
CA ILE A 31 -9.23 8.01 -1.58
C ILE A 31 -10.05 9.07 -0.84
N THR A 32 -10.84 8.67 0.16
CA THR A 32 -11.60 9.60 0.98
C THR A 32 -10.69 10.61 1.69
N LEU A 33 -9.60 10.12 2.27
CA LEU A 33 -8.62 10.99 2.94
C LEU A 33 -7.90 11.91 1.95
N ALA A 34 -7.50 11.37 0.80
CA ALA A 34 -6.81 12.13 -0.23
C ALA A 34 -7.68 13.26 -0.79
N ARG A 35 -8.96 13.01 -0.98
CA ARG A 35 -9.90 14.06 -1.41
C ARG A 35 -10.01 15.17 -0.38
N SER A 36 -10.05 14.82 0.88
CA SER A 36 -10.15 15.80 1.97
C SER A 36 -8.87 16.64 2.14
N CYS A 37 -7.71 16.02 1.87
CA CYS A 37 -6.41 16.68 2.08
C CYS A 37 -5.82 17.28 0.81
N GLY A 38 -6.36 16.97 -0.37
CA GLY A 38 -5.74 17.32 -1.64
C GLY A 38 -4.48 16.52 -1.90
N ALA A 39 -4.44 15.26 -1.47
CA ALA A 39 -3.28 14.39 -1.57
C ALA A 39 -3.30 13.52 -2.81
N THR A 40 -2.13 13.02 -3.19
CA THR A 40 -1.96 11.97 -4.20
C THR A 40 -1.76 10.61 -3.52
N ILE A 41 -2.04 9.54 -4.25
CA ILE A 41 -1.88 8.19 -3.73
C ILE A 41 -0.85 7.42 -4.56
N THR A 42 0.04 6.70 -3.88
CA THR A 42 0.90 5.69 -4.50
C THR A 42 0.49 4.32 -3.96
N GLY A 43 0.03 3.45 -4.86
CA GLY A 43 -0.23 2.05 -4.55
C GLY A 43 1.06 1.25 -4.66
N ILE A 44 1.41 0.50 -3.63
CA ILE A 44 2.59 -0.35 -3.63
C ILE A 44 2.17 -1.82 -3.60
N TYR A 45 2.69 -2.58 -4.57
CA TYR A 45 2.49 -4.03 -4.70
C TYR A 45 3.82 -4.73 -4.48
N SER A 46 3.85 -5.68 -3.57
CA SER A 46 5.05 -6.46 -3.31
C SER A 46 4.92 -7.84 -3.94
N ILE A 47 5.87 -8.18 -4.80
CA ILE A 47 5.99 -9.49 -5.38
C ILE A 47 6.92 -10.30 -4.49
N TYR A 48 6.44 -11.43 -4.00
CA TYR A 48 7.29 -12.35 -3.27
C TYR A 48 8.37 -12.89 -4.21
N ALA A 49 9.62 -12.61 -3.89
CA ALA A 49 10.75 -13.17 -4.60
C ALA A 49 11.48 -14.09 -3.63
N PRO A 50 11.29 -15.43 -3.77
CA PRO A 50 12.05 -16.35 -2.94
C PRO A 50 13.55 -16.22 -3.23
N PRO A 51 14.39 -16.41 -2.23
CA PRO A 51 15.84 -16.35 -2.43
C PRO A 51 16.28 -17.51 -3.32
N HIS A 52 16.92 -17.17 -4.40
CA HIS A 52 17.72 -18.00 -5.31
C HIS A 52 17.11 -19.24 -6.02
N SER A 53 17.35 -19.25 -7.31
CA SER A 53 17.67 -20.36 -8.25
C SER A 53 16.89 -21.69 -8.22
N GLU A 54 16.11 -21.99 -7.23
CA GLU A 54 15.33 -23.23 -7.16
C GLU A 54 14.07 -23.19 -8.05
N PHE A 55 13.90 -22.12 -8.81
CA PHE A 55 12.65 -21.82 -9.49
C PHE A 55 12.75 -21.80 -11.01
N LYS A 56 13.47 -22.74 -11.58
CA LYS A 56 13.51 -22.89 -13.05
C LYS A 56 12.15 -23.27 -13.69
N GLY A 57 11.11 -23.52 -12.89
CA GLY A 57 9.77 -23.83 -13.38
C GLY A 57 8.72 -22.73 -13.19
N ILE A 58 9.08 -21.56 -12.67
CA ILE A 58 8.15 -20.54 -12.23
C ILE A 58 7.81 -19.48 -13.32
N GLY A 59 8.40 -19.53 -14.49
CA GLY A 59 8.11 -18.56 -15.55
C GLY A 59 6.62 -18.40 -15.85
N SER A 60 5.85 -19.52 -15.81
CA SER A 60 4.40 -19.49 -16.04
C SER A 60 3.62 -18.97 -14.84
N VAL A 61 4.05 -19.30 -13.61
CA VAL A 61 3.43 -18.82 -12.37
C VAL A 61 3.69 -17.32 -12.18
N GLU A 62 4.92 -16.89 -12.44
CA GLU A 62 5.29 -15.48 -12.38
C GLU A 62 4.50 -14.65 -13.41
N LYS A 63 4.34 -15.15 -14.63
CA LYS A 63 3.52 -14.50 -15.65
C LYS A 63 2.05 -14.38 -15.22
N ALA A 64 1.48 -15.44 -14.66
CA ALA A 64 0.11 -15.45 -14.18
C ALA A 64 -0.08 -14.45 -13.02
N PHE A 65 0.90 -14.37 -12.12
CA PHE A 65 0.88 -13.45 -11.00
C PHE A 65 1.02 -11.98 -11.48
N ASN A 66 1.90 -11.73 -12.44
CA ASN A 66 2.08 -10.41 -13.04
C ASN A 66 0.81 -9.92 -13.75
N VAL A 67 0.08 -10.80 -14.40
CA VAL A 67 -1.21 -10.48 -15.02
C VAL A 67 -2.23 -10.06 -13.97
N LYS A 68 -2.29 -10.79 -12.84
CA LYS A 68 -3.18 -10.43 -11.73
C LYS A 68 -2.81 -9.07 -11.11
N ILE A 69 -1.54 -8.83 -10.88
CA ILE A 69 -1.06 -7.54 -10.33
C ILE A 69 -1.43 -6.40 -11.27
N LYS A 70 -1.19 -6.57 -12.56
CA LYS A 70 -1.55 -5.55 -13.55
C LYS A 70 -3.04 -5.25 -13.52
N LYS A 71 -3.88 -6.28 -13.41
CA LYS A 71 -5.33 -6.11 -13.29
C LYS A 71 -5.69 -5.30 -12.04
N TRP A 72 -5.11 -5.64 -10.88
CA TRP A 72 -5.36 -4.90 -9.64
C TRP A 72 -4.88 -3.46 -9.71
N MET A 73 -3.73 -3.24 -10.34
CA MET A 73 -3.18 -1.90 -10.56
C MET A 73 -4.11 -1.05 -11.42
N ASP A 74 -4.60 -1.62 -12.51
CA ASP A 74 -5.52 -0.94 -13.42
C ASP A 74 -6.86 -0.62 -12.74
N GLU A 75 -7.38 -1.56 -11.95
CA GLU A 75 -8.59 -1.35 -11.16
C GLU A 75 -8.40 -0.21 -10.14
N ALA A 76 -7.30 -0.23 -9.41
CA ALA A 76 -7.00 0.80 -8.41
C ALA A 76 -6.85 2.19 -9.06
N LYS A 77 -6.15 2.25 -10.18
CA LYS A 77 -5.97 3.48 -10.93
C LYS A 77 -7.30 4.03 -11.45
N THR A 78 -8.17 3.14 -11.94
CA THR A 78 -9.50 3.52 -12.43
C THR A 78 -10.36 4.08 -11.30
N ILE A 79 -10.41 3.40 -10.17
CA ILE A 79 -11.17 3.87 -9.00
C ILE A 79 -10.67 5.23 -8.53
N ALA A 80 -9.36 5.42 -8.44
CA ALA A 80 -8.78 6.68 -8.06
C ALA A 80 -9.12 7.80 -9.05
N ALA A 81 -9.01 7.54 -10.34
CA ALA A 81 -9.34 8.50 -11.39
C ALA A 81 -10.81 8.91 -11.36
N GLN A 82 -11.71 7.97 -11.13
CA GLN A 82 -13.15 8.24 -10.99
C GLN A 82 -13.45 9.17 -9.80
N ASN A 83 -12.56 9.23 -8.83
CA ASN A 83 -12.67 10.08 -7.66
C ASN A 83 -11.78 11.32 -7.73
N GLY A 84 -11.19 11.61 -8.88
CA GLY A 84 -10.36 12.78 -9.08
C GLY A 84 -9.00 12.74 -8.38
N ILE A 85 -8.50 11.54 -8.07
CA ILE A 85 -7.24 11.35 -7.36
C ILE A 85 -6.13 10.94 -8.34
N VAL A 86 -4.99 11.60 -8.25
CA VAL A 86 -3.77 11.20 -8.97
C VAL A 86 -3.21 9.97 -8.29
N PHE A 87 -3.05 8.89 -9.05
CA PHE A 87 -2.62 7.58 -8.54
C PHE A 87 -1.39 7.10 -9.30
N THR A 88 -0.38 6.69 -8.56
CA THR A 88 0.86 6.11 -9.10
C THR A 88 1.01 4.68 -8.58
N ASN A 89 1.44 3.78 -9.46
CA ASN A 89 1.72 2.39 -9.10
C ASN A 89 3.21 2.19 -8.87
N LYS A 90 3.54 1.40 -7.85
CA LYS A 90 4.89 0.98 -7.56
C LYS A 90 4.91 -0.52 -7.28
N ILE A 91 5.74 -1.25 -8.02
CA ILE A 91 5.96 -2.68 -7.81
C ILE A 91 7.33 -2.87 -7.18
N VAL A 92 7.38 -3.63 -6.10
CA VAL A 92 8.62 -3.97 -5.40
C VAL A 92 8.71 -5.47 -5.23
N ARG A 93 9.95 -5.98 -5.09
CA ARG A 93 10.21 -7.40 -4.86
C ARG A 93 10.76 -7.60 -3.45
N GLY A 94 10.40 -8.73 -2.85
CA GLY A 94 10.92 -9.16 -1.56
C GLY A 94 9.89 -9.08 -0.45
N GLU A 95 10.37 -8.91 0.77
CA GLU A 95 9.53 -8.93 1.95
C GLU A 95 8.68 -7.67 2.04
N ILE A 96 7.37 -7.89 2.21
CA ILE A 96 6.35 -6.84 2.06
C ILE A 96 6.50 -5.74 3.10
N GLY A 97 6.61 -6.09 4.37
CA GLY A 97 6.69 -5.10 5.45
C GLY A 97 7.92 -4.21 5.33
N TYR A 98 9.07 -4.82 5.06
CA TYR A 98 10.31 -4.10 4.81
C TYR A 98 10.18 -3.14 3.62
N ASN A 99 9.58 -3.59 2.53
CA ASN A 99 9.41 -2.78 1.33
C ASN A 99 8.48 -1.59 1.55
N ILE A 100 7.43 -1.77 2.33
CA ILE A 100 6.53 -0.67 2.69
C ILE A 100 7.28 0.40 3.48
N ILE A 101 8.04 0.00 4.49
CA ILE A 101 8.82 0.93 5.31
C ILE A 101 9.89 1.63 4.48
N LYS A 102 10.62 0.88 3.67
CA LYS A 102 11.65 1.43 2.78
C LYS A 102 11.06 2.46 1.81
N ALA A 103 9.92 2.18 1.22
CA ALA A 103 9.23 3.11 0.32
C ALA A 103 8.77 4.36 1.06
N SER A 104 8.24 4.22 2.27
CA SER A 104 7.74 5.34 3.06
C SER A 104 8.82 6.32 3.49
N HIS A 105 10.07 5.86 3.64
CA HIS A 105 11.21 6.66 4.07
C HIS A 105 12.21 6.96 2.94
N GLY A 106 11.87 6.62 1.69
CA GLY A 106 12.74 6.84 0.53
C GLY A 106 12.81 8.29 0.07
N LYS A 107 13.32 8.48 -1.15
CA LYS A 107 13.44 9.81 -1.77
C LYS A 107 12.09 10.51 -1.91
N THR A 108 11.05 9.77 -2.23
CA THR A 108 9.68 10.27 -2.19
C THR A 108 9.21 10.17 -0.75
N LYS A 109 9.05 11.30 -0.11
CA LYS A 109 8.57 11.33 1.28
C LYS A 109 7.06 11.20 1.29
N PHE A 110 6.58 10.14 1.91
CA PHE A 110 5.15 9.96 2.16
C PHE A 110 4.78 10.56 3.53
N ASP A 111 3.56 11.04 3.63
CA ASP A 111 3.05 11.68 4.84
C ASP A 111 2.20 10.73 5.68
N MET A 112 1.72 9.65 5.08
CA MET A 112 0.83 8.71 5.72
C MET A 112 0.85 7.39 4.97
N ILE A 113 0.67 6.30 5.71
CA ILE A 113 0.40 4.97 5.16
C ILE A 113 -1.05 4.61 5.50
N VAL A 114 -1.81 4.13 4.53
CA VAL A 114 -3.16 3.59 4.74
C VAL A 114 -3.14 2.14 4.27
N MET A 115 -3.40 1.21 5.16
CA MET A 115 -3.35 -0.22 4.85
C MET A 115 -4.42 -1.01 5.56
N GLY A 116 -4.74 -2.17 5.03
CA GLY A 116 -5.65 -3.10 5.67
C GLY A 116 -5.03 -3.75 6.91
N SER A 117 -5.87 -4.12 7.85
CA SER A 117 -5.43 -4.84 9.05
C SER A 117 -4.99 -6.27 8.75
N ARG A 118 -5.45 -6.84 7.63
CA ARG A 118 -5.15 -8.20 7.18
C ARG A 118 -4.89 -8.21 5.69
N GLY A 119 -4.05 -9.15 5.24
CA GLY A 119 -3.86 -9.42 3.83
C GLY A 119 -4.67 -10.64 3.38
N ARG A 120 -4.09 -11.42 2.48
CA ARG A 120 -4.73 -12.60 1.88
C ARG A 120 -4.89 -13.77 2.83
N SER A 121 -4.01 -13.93 3.81
CA SER A 121 -4.12 -14.99 4.80
C SER A 121 -5.02 -14.53 5.95
N THR A 122 -6.25 -15.02 5.96
CA THR A 122 -7.22 -14.67 6.99
C THR A 122 -7.32 -15.78 8.03
N THR A 123 -6.81 -15.52 9.21
CA THR A 123 -7.28 -16.19 10.41
C THR A 123 -8.28 -15.26 11.09
N LYS A 124 -9.48 -15.76 11.35
CA LYS A 124 -10.60 -14.95 11.87
C LYS A 124 -10.37 -14.32 13.25
N GLU A 125 -9.29 -14.69 13.93
CA GLU A 125 -9.07 -14.34 15.33
C GLU A 125 -7.96 -13.31 15.59
N ILE A 126 -7.29 -12.83 14.54
CA ILE A 126 -6.16 -11.89 14.69
C ILE A 126 -6.58 -10.50 14.24
N PHE A 127 -6.52 -9.55 15.15
CA PHE A 127 -6.86 -8.15 14.87
C PHE A 127 -5.89 -7.50 13.89
N PHE A 128 -4.61 -7.91 13.91
CA PHE A 128 -3.59 -7.43 12.98
C PHE A 128 -2.89 -8.59 12.30
N GLY A 129 -2.66 -8.48 10.98
CA GLY A 129 -1.75 -9.35 10.26
C GLY A 129 -0.29 -9.05 10.63
N SER A 130 0.60 -9.96 10.30
CA SER A 130 2.04 -9.80 10.57
C SER A 130 2.62 -8.55 9.90
N VAL A 131 2.20 -8.26 8.67
CA VAL A 131 2.67 -7.11 7.90
C VAL A 131 2.19 -5.80 8.53
N SER A 132 0.91 -5.70 8.85
CA SER A 132 0.36 -4.48 9.45
C SER A 132 0.96 -4.21 10.82
N ASN A 133 1.16 -5.26 11.61
CA ASN A 133 1.81 -5.14 12.90
C ASN A 133 3.26 -4.61 12.77
N TYR A 134 4.02 -5.17 11.84
CA TYR A 134 5.39 -4.71 11.57
C TYR A 134 5.41 -3.24 11.13
N VAL A 135 4.53 -2.86 10.23
CA VAL A 135 4.47 -1.48 9.70
C VAL A 135 4.09 -0.49 10.81
N VAL A 136 3.10 -0.82 11.62
CA VAL A 136 2.67 0.03 12.74
C VAL A 136 3.82 0.28 13.72
N HIS A 137 4.59 -0.76 14.04
CA HIS A 137 5.70 -0.64 15.00
C HIS A 137 6.93 0.05 14.40
N THR A 138 7.15 -0.06 13.12
CA THR A 138 8.40 0.39 12.48
C THR A 138 8.28 1.75 11.80
N SER A 139 7.09 2.14 11.37
CA SER A 139 6.87 3.38 10.63
C SER A 139 7.16 4.61 11.48
N LYS A 140 7.84 5.59 10.87
CA LYS A 140 8.05 6.93 11.45
C LYS A 140 6.97 7.92 11.05
N ILE A 141 6.06 7.53 10.16
CA ILE A 141 4.94 8.35 9.73
C ILE A 141 3.63 7.73 10.20
N PRO A 142 2.53 8.50 10.25
CA PRO A 142 1.23 7.96 10.66
C PRO A 142 0.79 6.79 9.80
N VAL A 143 0.19 5.80 10.43
CA VAL A 143 -0.37 4.61 9.78
C VAL A 143 -1.84 4.51 10.13
N VAL A 144 -2.69 4.49 9.11
CA VAL A 144 -4.12 4.25 9.26
C VAL A 144 -4.39 2.79 8.93
N ILE A 145 -4.99 2.08 9.88
CA ILE A 145 -5.35 0.68 9.72
C ILE A 145 -6.84 0.57 9.43
N VAL A 146 -7.17 -0.04 8.31
CA VAL A 146 -8.54 -0.23 7.87
C VAL A 146 -8.96 -1.68 8.13
N LYS A 147 -10.03 -1.86 8.88
CA LYS A 147 -10.58 -3.18 9.22
C LYS A 147 -11.46 -3.72 8.11
#